data_6cdf198692017b1b71af737541bed906
#
_entry.id   6cdf198692017b1b71af737541bed906
#
_cell.length_a   1.000
_cell.length_b   1.000
_cell.length_c   1.000
_cell.angle_alpha   90.00
_cell.angle_beta   90.00
_cell.angle_gamma   90.00
#
_symmetry.space_group_name_H-M   'P 1'
#
loop_
_entity.id
_entity.type
_entity.pdbx_description
1 polymer ?
#
loop_
_entity_poly.entity_id
_entity_poly.type
_entity_poly.pdbx_seq_one_letter_code
_entity_poly.pdbx_strand_id
1 'polypeptide(L)'
;MRIHAGRYGDAYLQRATWQPGYTVVTWRGRHVAEPTELDDEEACGYWREVLRVASALQRHYRPVKMNYQTLGNAVPHLHTHLLPRFRQDPAPGRPLPFPEGERPHLPEDVLRADALALRSLLGGDGGDRGRPGAV
;
A
#
# COMPACT_ATOMS: atom_id res chain seq x y z
N MET A 1 -7.02 -7.92 3.89
CA MET A 1 -6.17 -8.69 4.84
C MET A 1 -4.98 -7.84 5.23
N ARG A 2 -4.71 -7.66 6.53
CA ARG A 2 -3.60 -6.82 6.98
C ARG A 2 -2.25 -7.49 6.69
N ILE A 3 -1.36 -6.77 6.02
CA ILE A 3 0.00 -7.23 5.66
C ILE A 3 1.11 -6.50 6.43
N HIS A 4 0.81 -5.33 6.99
CA HIS A 4 1.76 -4.53 7.75
C HIS A 4 1.05 -3.83 8.90
N ALA A 5 1.68 -3.78 10.06
CA ALA A 5 1.26 -3.00 11.21
C ALA A 5 2.47 -2.15 11.65
N GLY A 6 2.47 -0.90 11.23
CA GLY A 6 3.56 0.02 11.51
C GLY A 6 3.26 0.99 12.64
N ARG A 7 4.22 1.85 12.92
CA ARG A 7 4.04 2.92 13.91
C ARG A 7 3.07 3.99 13.42
N TYR A 8 3.12 4.31 12.13
CA TYR A 8 2.37 5.41 11.51
C TYR A 8 1.28 4.94 10.55
N GLY A 9 1.30 3.69 10.11
CA GLY A 9 0.32 3.18 9.19
C GLY A 9 0.14 1.67 9.23
N ASP A 10 -1.07 1.23 8.94
CA ASP A 10 -1.41 -0.16 8.72
C ASP A 10 -1.72 -0.38 7.25
N ALA A 11 -1.25 -1.48 6.67
CA ALA A 11 -1.50 -1.80 5.28
C ALA A 11 -2.39 -3.04 5.13
N TYR A 12 -3.37 -2.92 4.24
CA TYR A 12 -4.37 -3.95 3.98
C TYR A 12 -4.42 -4.32 2.51
N LEU A 13 -4.01 -5.55 2.19
CA LEU A 13 -4.20 -6.13 0.87
C LEU A 13 -5.69 -6.35 0.62
N GLN A 14 -6.18 -5.86 -0.50
CA GLN A 14 -7.59 -5.93 -0.89
C GLN A 14 -7.90 -7.23 -1.63
N ARG A 15 -9.13 -7.71 -1.51
CA ARG A 15 -9.62 -8.92 -2.22
C ARG A 15 -10.03 -8.59 -3.65
N ALA A 16 -9.26 -7.76 -4.32
CA ALA A 16 -9.60 -7.23 -5.64
C ALA A 16 -9.14 -8.18 -6.75
N THR A 17 -10.07 -8.77 -7.48
CA THR A 17 -9.75 -9.55 -8.69
C THR A 17 -9.37 -8.66 -9.86
N TRP A 18 -9.84 -7.41 -9.84
CA TRP A 18 -9.66 -6.46 -10.93
C TRP A 18 -8.27 -5.81 -10.95
N GLN A 19 -7.55 -5.82 -9.82
CA GLN A 19 -6.20 -5.27 -9.75
C GLN A 19 -5.36 -6.04 -8.71
N PRO A 20 -4.53 -6.99 -9.16
CA PRO A 20 -3.64 -7.75 -8.27
C PRO A 20 -2.72 -6.83 -7.47
N GLY A 21 -2.64 -7.08 -6.17
CA GLY A 21 -1.79 -6.30 -5.28
C GLY A 21 -2.35 -4.96 -4.82
N TYR A 22 -3.60 -4.64 -5.18
CA TYR A 22 -4.23 -3.43 -4.67
C TYR A 22 -4.21 -3.44 -3.14
N THR A 23 -3.60 -2.43 -2.56
CA THR A 23 -3.37 -2.30 -1.11
C THR A 23 -3.74 -0.90 -0.65
N VAL A 24 -4.31 -0.80 0.54
CA VAL A 24 -4.58 0.49 1.20
C VAL A 24 -3.71 0.61 2.42
N VAL A 25 -2.95 1.69 2.52
CA VAL A 25 -2.22 2.07 3.73
C VAL A 25 -3.01 3.14 4.45
N THR A 26 -3.41 2.87 5.68
CA THR A 26 -4.22 3.76 6.51
C THR A 26 -3.36 4.37 7.62
N TRP A 27 -3.45 5.68 7.81
CA TRP A 27 -2.83 6.36 8.94
C TRP A 27 -3.29 5.73 10.26
N ARG A 28 -2.36 5.52 11.17
CA ARG A 28 -2.60 4.91 12.46
C ARG A 28 -2.45 5.94 13.59
N GLY A 29 -3.37 5.91 14.53
CA GLY A 29 -3.36 6.81 15.69
C GLY A 29 -4.59 7.70 15.74
N ARG A 30 -4.40 8.98 16.06
CA ARG A 30 -5.51 9.95 16.11
C ARG A 30 -6.19 10.08 14.74
N HIS A 31 -7.41 10.59 14.74
CA HIS A 31 -8.08 10.91 13.48
C HIS A 31 -7.34 12.05 12.76
N VAL A 32 -6.96 11.78 11.51
CA VAL A 32 -6.34 12.74 10.60
C VAL A 32 -7.08 12.67 9.27
N ALA A 33 -7.70 13.76 8.85
CA ALA A 33 -8.39 13.84 7.57
C ALA A 33 -7.43 14.26 6.45
N GLU A 34 -6.61 15.28 6.70
CA GLU A 34 -5.70 15.84 5.71
C GLU A 34 -4.23 15.59 6.09
N PRO A 35 -3.38 15.22 5.12
CA PRO A 35 -1.95 15.04 5.38
C PRO A 35 -1.27 16.28 5.99
N THR A 36 -1.81 17.47 5.73
CA THR A 36 -1.30 18.74 6.28
C THR A 36 -1.46 18.86 7.79
N GLU A 37 -2.26 18.00 8.42
CA GLU A 37 -2.42 17.93 9.88
C GLU A 37 -1.25 17.18 10.56
N LEU A 38 -0.41 16.50 9.79
CA LEU A 38 0.74 15.77 10.30
C LEU A 38 1.90 16.73 10.58
N ASP A 39 2.64 16.49 11.66
CA ASP A 39 3.95 17.13 11.84
C ASP A 39 5.01 16.47 10.92
N ASP A 40 6.21 17.04 10.88
CA ASP A 40 7.27 16.58 9.98
C ASP A 40 7.70 15.13 10.27
N GLU A 41 7.78 14.74 11.54
CA GLU A 41 8.13 13.36 11.93
C GLU A 41 7.05 12.38 11.50
N GLU A 42 5.80 12.72 11.73
CA GLU A 42 4.64 11.91 11.34
C GLU A 42 4.55 11.77 9.82
N ALA A 43 4.71 12.87 9.09
CA ALA A 43 4.67 12.86 7.62
C ALA A 43 5.79 12.01 7.02
N CYS A 44 7.02 12.16 7.52
CA CYS A 44 8.15 11.33 7.10
C CYS A 44 7.93 9.87 7.46
N GLY A 45 7.46 9.57 8.65
CA GLY A 45 7.21 8.20 9.11
C GLY A 45 6.13 7.50 8.30
N TYR A 46 5.00 8.17 8.08
CA TYR A 46 3.91 7.66 7.27
C TYR A 46 4.35 7.37 5.83
N TRP A 47 5.03 8.32 5.19
CA TRP A 47 5.48 8.17 3.81
C TRP A 47 6.53 7.06 3.67
N ARG A 48 7.44 6.90 4.64
CA ARG A 48 8.39 5.78 4.66
C ARG A 48 7.68 4.43 4.72
N GLU A 49 6.63 4.31 5.52
CA GLU A 49 5.85 3.07 5.59
C GLU A 49 5.09 2.79 4.30
N VAL A 50 4.51 3.81 3.67
CA VAL A 50 3.89 3.70 2.34
C VAL A 50 4.89 3.18 1.31
N LEU A 51 6.10 3.75 1.25
CA LEU A 51 7.15 3.34 0.32
C LEU A 51 7.65 1.92 0.61
N ARG A 52 7.76 1.55 1.88
CA ARG A 52 8.16 0.20 2.28
C ARG A 52 7.15 -0.85 1.81
N VAL A 53 5.88 -0.59 2.01
CA VAL A 53 4.79 -1.47 1.52
C VAL A 53 4.80 -1.52 -0.01
N ALA A 54 4.94 -0.37 -0.68
CA ALA A 54 5.04 -0.32 -2.14
C ALA A 54 6.22 -1.13 -2.68
N SER A 55 7.38 -1.07 -2.02
CA SER A 55 8.55 -1.87 -2.39
C SER A 55 8.28 -3.38 -2.28
N ALA A 56 7.59 -3.83 -1.24
CA ALA A 56 7.19 -5.23 -1.10
C ALA A 56 6.23 -5.66 -2.22
N LEU A 57 5.26 -4.82 -2.56
CA LEU A 57 4.35 -5.05 -3.67
C LEU A 57 5.09 -5.15 -5.02
N GLN A 58 6.05 -4.26 -5.27
CA GLN A 58 6.88 -4.30 -6.47
C GLN A 58 7.68 -5.61 -6.59
N ARG A 59 8.25 -6.06 -5.49
CA ARG A 59 9.04 -7.31 -5.45
C ARG A 59 8.19 -8.54 -5.69
N HIS A 60 6.97 -8.56 -5.17
CA HIS A 60 6.07 -9.71 -5.26
C HIS A 60 5.33 -9.77 -6.60
N TYR A 61 4.71 -8.67 -7.02
CA TYR A 61 3.86 -8.63 -8.22
C TYR A 61 4.58 -8.21 -9.49
N ARG A 62 5.76 -7.59 -9.39
CA ARG A 62 6.59 -7.12 -10.52
C ARG A 62 5.82 -6.25 -11.53
N PRO A 63 5.12 -5.21 -11.08
CA PRO A 63 4.41 -4.30 -11.97
C PRO A 63 5.37 -3.45 -12.79
N VAL A 64 4.85 -2.85 -13.88
CA VAL A 64 5.61 -1.88 -14.68
C VAL A 64 5.60 -0.49 -14.04
N LYS A 65 4.66 -0.21 -13.14
CA LYS A 65 4.52 1.07 -12.42
C LYS A 65 3.73 0.87 -11.14
N MET A 66 4.03 1.65 -10.12
CA MET A 66 3.16 1.79 -8.93
C MET A 66 2.43 3.13 -9.01
N ASN A 67 1.12 3.10 -8.77
CA ASN A 67 0.36 4.32 -8.52
C ASN A 67 0.11 4.51 -7.03
N TYR A 68 0.19 5.75 -6.59
CA TYR A 68 -0.02 6.18 -5.20
C TYR A 68 -1.12 7.23 -5.22
N GLN A 69 -2.23 6.97 -4.54
CA GLN A 69 -3.38 7.86 -4.56
C GLN A 69 -3.85 8.13 -3.12
N THR A 70 -3.68 9.35 -2.69
CA THR A 70 -4.19 9.84 -1.41
C THR A 70 -5.37 10.78 -1.69
N LEU A 71 -6.58 10.28 -1.55
CA LEU A 71 -7.81 10.96 -1.93
C LEU A 71 -8.57 11.45 -0.70
N GLY A 72 -9.37 10.61 -0.07
CA GLY A 72 -10.13 10.96 1.13
C GLY A 72 -11.48 11.62 0.85
N ASN A 73 -11.97 11.59 -0.39
CA ASN A 73 -13.25 12.21 -0.77
C ASN A 73 -14.47 11.50 -0.15
N ALA A 74 -14.42 10.18 -0.01
CA ALA A 74 -15.51 9.39 0.54
C ALA A 74 -15.28 9.04 2.02
N VAL A 75 -14.06 8.70 2.38
CA VAL A 75 -13.66 8.39 3.75
C VAL A 75 -12.63 9.41 4.21
N PRO A 76 -13.02 10.37 5.08
CA PRO A 76 -12.14 11.48 5.48
C PRO A 76 -11.19 11.09 6.61
N HIS A 77 -10.49 9.96 6.46
CA HIS A 77 -9.38 9.55 7.30
C HIS A 77 -8.20 9.23 6.39
N LEU A 78 -7.02 9.78 6.71
CA LEU A 78 -5.83 9.67 5.86
C LEU A 78 -5.53 8.22 5.50
N HIS A 79 -5.57 7.93 4.20
CA HIS A 79 -5.17 6.65 3.63
C HIS A 79 -4.64 6.85 2.22
N THR A 80 -3.80 5.92 1.80
CA THR A 80 -3.16 5.94 0.48
C THR A 80 -3.42 4.62 -0.21
N HIS A 81 -3.99 4.69 -1.42
CA HIS A 81 -4.16 3.55 -2.29
C HIS A 81 -2.86 3.27 -3.04
N LEU A 82 -2.39 2.03 -2.97
CA LEU A 82 -1.25 1.53 -3.72
C LEU A 82 -1.76 0.56 -4.79
N LEU A 83 -1.55 0.92 -6.04
CA LEU A 83 -2.05 0.15 -7.19
C LEU A 83 -0.88 -0.26 -8.07
N PRO A 84 -0.45 -1.54 -8.02
CA PRO A 84 0.46 -2.06 -9.03
C PRO A 84 -0.19 -1.98 -10.41
N ARG A 85 0.55 -1.46 -11.40
CA ARG A 85 0.06 -1.32 -12.78
C ARG A 85 0.81 -2.28 -13.68
N PHE A 86 0.08 -2.94 -14.57
CA PHE A 86 0.59 -3.96 -15.46
C PHE A 86 0.38 -3.56 -16.93
N ARG A 87 1.11 -4.18 -17.86
CA ARG A 87 1.02 -3.83 -19.29
C ARG A 87 -0.37 -4.05 -19.89
N GLN A 88 -1.11 -5.04 -19.37
CA GLN A 88 -2.45 -5.40 -19.84
C GLN A 88 -3.57 -4.64 -19.12
N ASP A 89 -3.22 -3.66 -18.29
CA ASP A 89 -4.21 -2.87 -17.58
C ASP A 89 -5.13 -2.11 -18.53
N PRO A 90 -6.42 -1.96 -18.20
CA PRO A 90 -7.26 -0.98 -18.86
C PRO A 90 -6.73 0.44 -18.57
N ALA A 91 -6.98 1.38 -19.45
CA ALA A 91 -6.56 2.77 -19.33
C ALA A 91 -5.03 2.96 -19.17
N PRO A 92 -4.20 2.48 -20.11
CA PRO A 92 -2.77 2.72 -20.07
C PRO A 92 -2.48 4.23 -20.12
N GLY A 93 -1.53 4.68 -19.31
CA GLY A 93 -1.16 6.11 -19.22
C GLY A 93 -2.11 6.97 -18.41
N ARG A 94 -3.12 6.39 -17.77
CA ARG A 94 -4.10 7.11 -16.93
C ARG A 94 -4.25 6.41 -15.57
N PRO A 95 -4.81 7.10 -14.56
CA PRO A 95 -5.22 6.46 -13.33
C PRO A 95 -6.20 5.31 -13.63
N LEU A 96 -6.07 4.21 -12.89
CA LEU A 96 -6.99 3.09 -13.03
C LEU A 96 -8.35 3.48 -12.45
N PRO A 97 -9.45 3.39 -13.23
CA PRO A 97 -10.78 3.66 -12.68
C PRO A 97 -11.15 2.59 -11.65
N PHE A 98 -11.65 3.04 -10.49
CA PHE A 98 -12.22 2.12 -9.52
C PHE A 98 -13.51 1.53 -10.08
N PRO A 99 -13.69 0.21 -10.00
CA PRO A 99 -14.89 -0.42 -10.49
C PRO A 99 -16.10 -0.04 -9.65
N GLU A 100 -17.22 0.18 -10.33
CA GLU A 100 -18.53 0.40 -9.70
C GLU A 100 -19.25 -0.93 -9.49
N GLY A 101 -20.02 -1.03 -8.39
CA GLY A 101 -20.83 -2.20 -8.05
C GLY A 101 -20.05 -3.35 -7.45
N GLU A 102 -20.77 -4.44 -7.18
CA GLU A 102 -20.21 -5.67 -6.63
C GLU A 102 -19.31 -6.38 -7.64
N ARG A 103 -18.17 -6.88 -7.17
CA ARG A 103 -17.23 -7.63 -7.97
C ARG A 103 -16.83 -8.92 -7.28
N PRO A 104 -16.47 -9.95 -8.07
CA PRO A 104 -15.94 -11.18 -7.49
C PRO A 104 -14.73 -10.88 -6.61
N HIS A 105 -14.65 -11.53 -5.47
CA HIS A 105 -13.49 -11.47 -4.60
C HIS A 105 -12.48 -12.56 -4.96
N LEU A 106 -11.21 -12.31 -4.72
CA LEU A 106 -10.19 -13.34 -4.76
C LEU A 106 -10.55 -14.47 -3.77
N PRO A 107 -10.33 -15.74 -4.13
CA PRO A 107 -10.42 -16.84 -3.19
C PRO A 107 -9.56 -16.58 -1.94
N GLU A 108 -10.04 -17.00 -0.79
CA GLU A 108 -9.38 -16.72 0.50
C GLU A 108 -7.96 -17.32 0.57
N ASP A 109 -7.75 -18.49 0.00
CA ASP A 109 -6.45 -19.17 -0.05
C ASP A 109 -5.43 -18.39 -0.88
N VAL A 110 -5.85 -17.84 -2.02
CA VAL A 110 -5.00 -16.98 -2.88
C VAL A 110 -4.62 -15.70 -2.14
N LEU A 111 -5.59 -15.01 -1.55
CA LEU A 111 -5.35 -13.80 -0.77
C LEU A 111 -4.41 -14.06 0.42
N ARG A 112 -4.59 -15.19 1.09
CA ARG A 112 -3.77 -15.58 2.25
C ARG A 112 -2.34 -15.91 1.84
N ALA A 113 -2.14 -16.58 0.73
CA ALA A 113 -0.81 -16.88 0.18
C ALA A 113 -0.05 -15.61 -0.17
N ASP A 114 -0.69 -14.67 -0.88
CA ASP A 114 -0.10 -13.38 -1.22
C ASP A 114 0.22 -12.56 0.04
N ALA A 115 -0.70 -12.51 0.98
CA ALA A 115 -0.49 -11.78 2.25
C ALA A 115 0.69 -12.37 3.05
N LEU A 116 0.85 -13.67 3.07
CA LEU A 116 1.97 -14.34 3.75
C LEU A 116 3.31 -13.99 3.09
N ALA A 117 3.37 -14.01 1.76
CA ALA A 117 4.55 -13.64 1.00
C ALA A 117 4.94 -12.17 1.23
N LEU A 118 3.96 -11.26 1.22
CA LEU A 118 4.16 -9.83 1.47
C LEU A 118 4.63 -9.57 2.90
N ARG A 119 4.05 -10.22 3.89
CA ARG A 119 4.51 -10.14 5.30
C ARG A 119 5.95 -10.59 5.45
N SER A 120 6.35 -11.64 4.77
CA SER A 120 7.73 -12.13 4.78
C SER A 120 8.70 -11.09 4.21
N LEU A 121 8.34 -10.44 3.09
CA LEU A 121 9.12 -9.36 2.51
C LEU A 121 9.23 -8.15 3.44
N LEU A 122 8.14 -7.80 4.13
CA LEU A 122 8.10 -6.67 5.07
C LEU A 122 8.83 -6.96 6.39
N GLY A 123 8.80 -8.20 6.88
CA GLY A 123 9.51 -8.63 8.09
C GLY A 123 11.02 -8.82 7.88
N GLY A 124 11.45 -9.19 6.68
CA GLY A 124 12.86 -9.38 6.33
C GLY A 124 13.66 -8.07 6.26
N ASP A 125 13.01 -6.94 6.15
CA ASP A 125 13.65 -5.61 6.13
C ASP A 125 13.92 -5.04 7.55
N GLY A 126 13.56 -5.78 8.62
CA GLY A 126 13.82 -5.41 10.02
C GLY A 126 15.25 -5.69 10.51
N GLY A 127 16.12 -6.22 9.66
CA GLY A 127 17.56 -6.38 9.92
C GLY A 127 18.31 -5.16 9.41
N ASP A 128 18.71 -4.33 10.33
CA ASP A 128 19.86 -3.42 10.30
C ASP A 128 20.45 -3.12 8.89
N ARG A 129 19.88 -2.17 8.18
CA ARG A 129 20.69 -1.40 7.25
C ARG A 129 21.42 -0.35 8.07
N GLY A 130 22.59 -0.74 8.56
CA GLY A 130 23.55 0.18 9.10
C GLY A 130 23.64 1.41 8.20
N ARG A 131 23.45 2.60 8.77
CA ARG A 131 23.75 3.85 8.11
C ARG A 131 25.11 3.70 7.41
N PRO A 132 25.22 4.00 6.12
CA PRO A 132 26.53 4.36 5.59
C PRO A 132 26.97 5.58 6.40
N GLY A 133 28.11 5.46 7.05
CA GLY A 133 28.65 6.52 7.88
C GLY A 133 28.66 7.83 7.11
N ALA A 134 28.21 8.88 7.80
CA ALA A 134 28.41 10.24 7.36
C ALA A 134 29.93 10.46 7.22
N VAL A 135 30.36 10.75 6.01
CA VAL A 135 31.64 11.38 5.73
C VAL A 135 31.40 12.87 5.61
#